data_5af7b2ae31c2d75864becfbff0a2005d
#
_entry.id   5af7b2ae31c2d75864becfbff0a2005d
#
_cell.length_a   1.000
_cell.length_b   1.000
_cell.length_c   1.000
_cell.angle_alpha   90.00
_cell.angle_beta   90.00
_cell.angle_gamma   90.00
#
_symmetry.space_group_name_H-M   'P 1'
#
loop_
_entity.id
_entity.type
_entity.pdbx_description
1 polymer ?
#
loop_
_entity_poly.entity_id
_entity_poly.type
_entity_poly.pdbx_seq_one_letter_code
_entity_poly.pdbx_strand_id
1 'polypeptide(L)'
;MANQYDVIVLGGGPAGYVCAIRAAQLGLATAVIERDKLGGVCVNIGCIPTKALLHSAYVANLVAHDAKALGVEIGSVTTDYGVAMRRSRKVSEQNSKGVEFLMKKHKITVIRGSGVLGKNRSVKVGNDTYEAKKGLVIATGSRVKGIPQIGLEINKTTVISSDEALFLEQAPKTMAIVGAGAVGCEFADVFNAFGTKVTLIEALPRILPLEDAESSDALTKSYRKRGITVLPGAQVKKATVTEDKVTLEISAGGKTETVEVEKVLMAAGRAVNTESMGLQEAGVQLTDQGFVKVDLETLETTAPGVYCIGDVAGPPMLAHKGSREGVVAAERIAGHQPQPIKYDNVPSVTYCHPEVASIGLTEEQAKERKLDYQVGRFPFSANGRARTSGETEGFVKIVRDRKYGEILGAHIVGGHASEIIHELTVARQNEYTVEEVDLAIHAHPTLSETIAEAVLDSMGRVVHI
;
A
#
# COMPACT_ATOMS: atom_id res chain seq x y z
N MET A 1 16.49 36.11 13.45
CA MET A 1 17.50 35.04 13.44
C MET A 1 16.80 33.80 12.84
N ALA A 2 17.42 33.10 11.90
CA ALA A 2 16.83 31.87 11.37
C ALA A 2 16.71 30.86 12.52
N ASN A 3 15.54 30.20 12.59
CA ASN A 3 15.32 29.07 13.51
C ASN A 3 16.20 27.90 13.02
N GLN A 4 17.10 27.42 13.84
CA GLN A 4 18.09 26.41 13.47
C GLN A 4 17.82 25.08 14.16
N TYR A 5 17.87 24.00 13.38
CA TYR A 5 17.75 22.60 13.84
C TYR A 5 18.93 21.78 13.27
N ASP A 6 19.24 20.65 13.88
CA ASP A 6 20.18 19.71 13.27
C ASP A 6 19.55 19.06 12.04
N VAL A 7 18.26 18.66 12.15
CA VAL A 7 17.50 18.02 11.10
C VAL A 7 16.16 18.72 10.91
N ILE A 8 15.80 18.98 9.65
CA ILE A 8 14.46 19.42 9.27
C ILE A 8 13.87 18.36 8.33
N VAL A 9 12.67 17.90 8.64
CA VAL A 9 11.92 16.96 7.80
C VAL A 9 10.72 17.68 7.19
N LEU A 10 10.63 17.70 5.87
CA LEU A 10 9.53 18.31 5.12
C LEU A 10 8.49 17.24 4.73
N GLY A 11 7.39 17.19 5.48
CA GLY A 11 6.31 16.22 5.42
C GLY A 11 6.26 15.34 6.66
N GLY A 12 5.08 15.26 7.28
CA GLY A 12 4.82 14.50 8.52
C GLY A 12 4.11 13.16 8.28
N GLY A 13 4.20 12.59 7.05
CA GLY A 13 3.72 11.25 6.73
C GLY A 13 4.57 10.13 7.37
N PRO A 14 4.26 8.83 7.12
CA PRO A 14 4.96 7.70 7.75
C PRO A 14 6.49 7.77 7.62
N ALA A 15 7.00 8.09 6.45
CA ALA A 15 8.43 8.26 6.23
C ALA A 15 8.99 9.41 7.08
N GLY A 16 8.33 10.56 7.06
CA GLY A 16 8.82 11.77 7.71
C GLY A 16 8.76 11.72 9.24
N TYR A 17 7.62 11.30 9.83
CA TYR A 17 7.53 11.26 11.29
C TYR A 17 8.45 10.19 11.90
N VAL A 18 8.64 9.05 11.23
CA VAL A 18 9.58 8.01 11.67
C VAL A 18 11.02 8.51 11.59
N CYS A 19 11.38 9.18 10.49
CA CYS A 19 12.69 9.84 10.35
C CYS A 19 12.95 10.84 11.48
N ALA A 20 11.98 11.71 11.76
CA ALA A 20 12.11 12.72 12.80
C ALA A 20 12.26 12.11 14.20
N ILE A 21 11.49 11.07 14.51
CA ILE A 21 11.61 10.34 15.79
C ILE A 21 13.00 9.72 15.90
N ARG A 22 13.47 9.04 14.84
CA ARG A 22 14.79 8.40 14.87
C ARG A 22 15.92 9.42 15.02
N ALA A 23 15.86 10.54 14.32
CA ALA A 23 16.81 11.63 14.46
C ALA A 23 16.85 12.19 15.91
N ALA A 24 15.67 12.41 16.50
CA ALA A 24 15.56 12.86 17.89
C ALA A 24 16.10 11.82 18.89
N GLN A 25 15.87 10.51 18.67
CA GLN A 25 16.45 9.44 19.48
C GLN A 25 17.98 9.40 19.42
N LEU A 26 18.56 9.86 18.30
CA LEU A 26 20.01 10.00 18.11
C LEU A 26 20.57 11.32 18.67
N GLY A 27 19.75 12.08 19.40
CA GLY A 27 20.16 13.32 20.07
C GLY A 27 20.18 14.56 19.16
N LEU A 28 19.60 14.48 17.96
CA LEU A 28 19.57 15.59 17.01
C LEU A 28 18.37 16.52 17.29
N ALA A 29 18.61 17.83 17.35
CA ALA A 29 17.54 18.83 17.41
C ALA A 29 16.73 18.79 16.10
N THR A 30 15.48 18.35 16.19
CA THR A 30 14.68 17.99 15.01
C THR A 30 13.40 18.82 14.89
N ALA A 31 13.09 19.26 13.68
CA ALA A 31 11.79 19.84 13.32
C ALA A 31 11.12 19.10 12.17
N VAL A 32 9.79 19.05 12.21
CA VAL A 32 8.94 18.56 11.12
C VAL A 32 8.09 19.72 10.61
N ILE A 33 8.11 19.94 9.30
CA ILE A 33 7.25 20.90 8.63
C ILE A 33 6.10 20.12 7.98
N GLU A 34 4.86 20.40 8.40
CA GLU A 34 3.67 19.71 7.87
C GLU A 34 2.56 20.73 7.57
N ARG A 35 2.05 20.67 6.35
CA ARG A 35 1.02 21.60 5.87
C ARG A 35 -0.39 21.24 6.33
N ASP A 36 -0.64 19.96 6.63
CA ASP A 36 -1.94 19.42 7.01
C ASP A 36 -1.84 18.64 8.33
N LYS A 37 -2.19 17.39 8.39
CA LYS A 37 -2.20 16.56 9.60
C LYS A 37 -0.99 15.65 9.67
N LEU A 38 -0.41 15.54 10.86
CA LEU A 38 0.61 14.54 11.13
C LEU A 38 0.07 13.12 10.87
N GLY A 39 0.94 12.23 10.40
CA GLY A 39 0.59 10.91 9.91
C GLY A 39 0.34 10.88 8.39
N GLY A 40 0.22 12.05 7.73
CA GLY A 40 0.08 12.18 6.27
C GLY A 40 -1.11 11.41 5.69
N VAL A 41 -1.02 11.07 4.40
CA VAL A 41 -2.08 10.35 3.68
C VAL A 41 -2.40 9.02 4.37
N CYS A 42 -1.41 8.20 4.69
CA CYS A 42 -1.61 6.84 5.21
C CYS A 42 -2.49 6.82 6.47
N VAL A 43 -2.20 7.68 7.45
CA VAL A 43 -2.94 7.71 8.72
C VAL A 43 -4.29 8.39 8.57
N ASN A 44 -4.38 9.46 7.77
CA ASN A 44 -5.55 10.33 7.75
C ASN A 44 -6.57 10.00 6.66
N ILE A 45 -6.12 9.66 5.45
CA ILE A 45 -6.97 9.47 4.26
C ILE A 45 -6.46 8.31 3.36
N GLY A 46 -5.82 7.30 3.94
CA GLY A 46 -5.24 6.17 3.20
C GLY A 46 -5.34 4.87 3.97
N CYS A 47 -4.18 4.30 4.32
CA CYS A 47 -4.04 2.94 4.87
C CYS A 47 -4.97 2.69 6.06
N ILE A 48 -4.88 3.51 7.10
CA ILE A 48 -5.57 3.25 8.37
C ILE A 48 -7.10 3.30 8.23
N PRO A 49 -7.71 4.38 7.70
CA PRO A 49 -9.17 4.40 7.56
C PRO A 49 -9.68 3.37 6.55
N THR A 50 -8.94 3.05 5.49
CA THR A 50 -9.33 1.99 4.54
C THR A 50 -9.33 0.61 5.19
N LYS A 51 -8.30 0.27 5.98
CA LYS A 51 -8.25 -1.02 6.69
C LYS A 51 -9.35 -1.11 7.75
N ALA A 52 -9.73 0.00 8.38
CA ALA A 52 -10.89 0.04 9.28
C ALA A 52 -12.21 -0.22 8.54
N LEU A 53 -12.36 0.27 7.29
CA LEU A 53 -13.52 -0.03 6.43
C LEU A 53 -13.51 -1.48 5.95
N LEU A 54 -12.35 -2.01 5.52
CA LEU A 54 -12.19 -3.40 5.10
C LEU A 54 -12.56 -4.38 6.22
N HIS A 55 -12.16 -4.08 7.46
CA HIS A 55 -12.61 -4.89 8.60
C HIS A 55 -14.13 -4.83 8.79
N SER A 56 -14.77 -3.67 8.61
CA SER A 56 -16.22 -3.57 8.66
C SER A 56 -16.90 -4.32 7.51
N ALA A 57 -16.31 -4.29 6.31
CA ALA A 57 -16.75 -5.05 5.14
C ALA A 57 -16.65 -6.57 5.36
N TYR A 58 -15.52 -7.02 5.95
CA TYR A 58 -15.34 -8.42 6.33
C TYR A 58 -16.45 -8.90 7.29
N VAL A 59 -16.73 -8.12 8.35
CA VAL A 59 -17.79 -8.44 9.30
C VAL A 59 -19.16 -8.46 8.62
N ALA A 60 -19.45 -7.49 7.73
CA ALA A 60 -20.71 -7.44 7.00
C ALA A 60 -20.90 -8.70 6.13
N ASN A 61 -19.87 -9.13 5.41
CA ASN A 61 -19.89 -10.34 4.59
C ASN A 61 -20.05 -11.60 5.46
N LEU A 62 -19.29 -11.73 6.55
CA LEU A 62 -19.36 -12.85 7.48
C LEU A 62 -20.79 -13.02 8.03
N VAL A 63 -21.39 -11.91 8.48
CA VAL A 63 -22.75 -11.93 9.04
C VAL A 63 -23.80 -12.24 7.97
N ALA A 64 -23.64 -11.74 6.75
CA ALA A 64 -24.61 -11.93 5.68
C ALA A 64 -24.57 -13.34 5.07
N HIS A 65 -23.41 -13.97 5.00
CA HIS A 65 -23.21 -15.18 4.19
C HIS A 65 -22.77 -16.40 5.00
N ASP A 66 -21.99 -16.25 6.07
CA ASP A 66 -21.33 -17.36 6.75
C ASP A 66 -21.87 -17.67 8.14
N ALA A 67 -22.56 -16.71 8.79
CA ALA A 67 -23.04 -16.82 10.16
C ALA A 67 -23.83 -18.11 10.41
N LYS A 68 -24.73 -18.49 9.48
CA LYS A 68 -25.56 -19.70 9.61
C LYS A 68 -24.72 -20.98 9.66
N ALA A 69 -23.68 -21.07 8.83
CA ALA A 69 -22.77 -22.21 8.81
C ALA A 69 -21.95 -22.32 10.10
N LEU A 70 -21.73 -21.17 10.79
CA LEU A 70 -21.06 -21.09 12.07
C LEU A 70 -22.00 -21.28 13.28
N GLY A 71 -23.28 -21.63 13.03
CA GLY A 71 -24.27 -21.87 14.09
C GLY A 71 -24.92 -20.61 14.67
N VAL A 72 -24.79 -19.47 13.97
CA VAL A 72 -25.38 -18.19 14.40
C VAL A 72 -26.56 -17.84 13.50
N GLU A 73 -27.78 -17.85 14.06
CA GLU A 73 -28.99 -17.43 13.36
C GLU A 73 -29.22 -15.93 13.52
N ILE A 74 -29.39 -15.22 12.40
CA ILE A 74 -29.63 -13.79 12.35
C ILE A 74 -30.93 -13.53 11.59
N GLY A 75 -31.89 -12.84 12.24
CA GLY A 75 -33.21 -12.63 11.65
C GLY A 75 -33.20 -11.66 10.46
N SER A 76 -32.44 -10.58 10.53
CA SER A 76 -32.23 -9.64 9.42
C SER A 76 -30.89 -8.96 9.56
N VAL A 77 -30.22 -8.73 8.43
CA VAL A 77 -28.94 -8.00 8.37
C VAL A 77 -29.17 -6.72 7.57
N THR A 78 -28.82 -5.60 8.19
CA THR A 78 -28.74 -4.31 7.50
C THR A 78 -27.33 -3.76 7.68
N THR A 79 -26.75 -3.28 6.60
CA THR A 79 -25.42 -2.64 6.61
C THR A 79 -25.59 -1.14 6.45
N ASP A 80 -24.82 -0.36 7.20
CA ASP A 80 -24.78 1.10 7.12
C ASP A 80 -23.34 1.55 6.89
N TYR A 81 -23.06 1.95 5.64
CA TYR A 81 -21.73 2.44 5.26
C TYR A 81 -21.35 3.70 6.05
N GLY A 82 -22.31 4.61 6.31
CA GLY A 82 -22.05 5.85 7.06
C GLY A 82 -21.55 5.56 8.49
N VAL A 83 -22.10 4.53 9.15
CA VAL A 83 -21.61 4.08 10.48
C VAL A 83 -20.19 3.54 10.35
N ALA A 84 -19.92 2.69 9.38
CA ALA A 84 -18.58 2.13 9.14
C ALA A 84 -17.57 3.25 8.81
N MET A 85 -17.98 4.23 7.99
CA MET A 85 -17.18 5.40 7.65
C MET A 85 -16.85 6.22 8.90
N ARG A 86 -17.83 6.58 9.72
CA ARG A 86 -17.59 7.35 10.95
C ARG A 86 -16.66 6.59 11.91
N ARG A 87 -16.80 5.27 12.02
CA ARG A 87 -15.85 4.42 12.77
C ARG A 87 -14.44 4.55 12.19
N SER A 88 -14.28 4.44 10.89
CA SER A 88 -12.97 4.55 10.22
C SER A 88 -12.31 5.90 10.48
N ARG A 89 -13.09 6.99 10.45
CA ARG A 89 -12.61 8.35 10.75
C ARG A 89 -12.15 8.49 12.20
N LYS A 90 -12.88 7.90 13.16
CA LYS A 90 -12.49 7.89 14.57
C LYS A 90 -11.17 7.13 14.78
N VAL A 91 -10.98 5.99 14.13
CA VAL A 91 -9.72 5.22 14.19
C VAL A 91 -8.57 6.06 13.62
N SER A 92 -8.78 6.70 12.47
CA SER A 92 -7.80 7.59 11.85
C SER A 92 -7.41 8.75 12.77
N GLU A 93 -8.38 9.42 13.38
CA GLU A 93 -8.15 10.52 14.32
C GLU A 93 -7.34 10.09 15.55
N GLN A 94 -7.65 8.92 16.12
CA GLN A 94 -6.90 8.36 17.24
C GLN A 94 -5.43 8.12 16.88
N ASN A 95 -5.17 7.57 15.69
CA ASN A 95 -3.81 7.34 15.20
C ASN A 95 -3.05 8.66 14.96
N SER A 96 -3.71 9.66 14.36
CA SER A 96 -3.12 10.98 14.14
C SER A 96 -2.73 11.65 15.47
N LYS A 97 -3.60 11.61 16.49
CA LYS A 97 -3.28 12.04 17.86
C LYS A 97 -2.12 11.26 18.47
N GLY A 98 -2.01 9.96 18.16
CA GLY A 98 -0.86 9.14 18.54
C GLY A 98 0.45 9.67 17.95
N VAL A 99 0.46 10.05 16.68
CA VAL A 99 1.66 10.66 16.05
C VAL A 99 1.98 12.01 16.70
N GLU A 100 0.97 12.85 16.99
CA GLU A 100 1.18 14.12 17.71
C GLU A 100 1.79 13.91 19.10
N PHE A 101 1.31 12.89 19.82
CA PHE A 101 1.88 12.51 21.12
C PHE A 101 3.36 12.11 20.99
N LEU A 102 3.71 11.31 19.94
CA LEU A 102 5.09 10.91 19.70
C LEU A 102 5.99 12.11 19.40
N MET A 103 5.52 13.10 18.63
CA MET A 103 6.28 14.34 18.39
C MET A 103 6.59 15.05 19.72
N LYS A 104 5.59 15.20 20.58
CA LYS A 104 5.77 15.83 21.92
C LYS A 104 6.71 15.01 22.81
N LYS A 105 6.53 13.68 22.87
CA LYS A 105 7.37 12.75 23.64
C LYS A 105 8.85 12.87 23.31
N HIS A 106 9.15 13.00 22.01
CA HIS A 106 10.52 13.11 21.50
C HIS A 106 11.01 14.56 21.36
N LYS A 107 10.24 15.54 21.86
CA LYS A 107 10.58 16.98 21.82
C LYS A 107 10.87 17.50 20.40
N ILE A 108 10.16 16.96 19.42
CA ILE A 108 10.26 17.36 18.02
C ILE A 108 9.40 18.61 17.81
N THR A 109 9.98 19.66 17.22
CA THR A 109 9.23 20.87 16.87
C THR A 109 8.37 20.61 15.64
N VAL A 110 7.06 20.86 15.74
CA VAL A 110 6.15 20.77 14.61
C VAL A 110 5.83 22.17 14.09
N ILE A 111 6.22 22.45 12.86
CA ILE A 111 6.01 23.72 12.17
C ILE A 111 4.86 23.51 11.16
N ARG A 112 3.79 24.26 11.35
CA ARG A 112 2.60 24.16 10.47
C ARG A 112 2.76 25.07 9.25
N GLY A 113 2.60 24.50 8.05
CA GLY A 113 2.63 25.24 6.80
C GLY A 113 3.32 24.49 5.67
N SER A 114 3.26 25.07 4.48
CA SER A 114 3.95 24.58 3.28
C SER A 114 5.36 25.09 3.25
N GLY A 115 6.32 24.19 3.22
CA GLY A 115 7.74 24.51 3.13
C GLY A 115 8.21 24.61 1.69
N VAL A 116 8.99 25.63 1.39
CA VAL A 116 9.69 25.81 0.11
C VAL A 116 11.19 25.76 0.37
N LEU A 117 11.89 24.87 -0.30
CA LEU A 117 13.32 24.68 -0.17
C LEU A 117 14.08 25.88 -0.76
N GLY A 118 15.17 26.25 -0.09
CA GLY A 118 16.12 27.24 -0.56
C GLY A 118 17.55 26.68 -0.58
N LYS A 119 18.51 27.54 -0.82
CA LYS A 119 19.94 27.20 -0.77
C LYS A 119 20.37 26.82 0.65
N ASN A 120 21.48 26.11 0.76
CA ASN A 120 22.14 25.79 2.05
C ASN A 120 21.20 25.07 3.06
N ARG A 121 20.37 24.13 2.59
CA ARG A 121 19.44 23.38 3.42
C ARG A 121 18.47 24.25 4.22
N SER A 122 18.07 25.38 3.64
CA SER A 122 17.04 26.23 4.22
C SER A 122 15.65 25.85 3.73
N VAL A 123 14.62 26.11 4.56
CA VAL A 123 13.21 25.94 4.20
C VAL A 123 12.45 27.18 4.64
N LYS A 124 11.72 27.79 3.72
CA LYS A 124 10.83 28.91 4.00
C LYS A 124 9.42 28.42 4.24
N VAL A 125 8.78 28.85 5.34
CA VAL A 125 7.38 28.60 5.67
C VAL A 125 6.73 29.94 5.98
N GLY A 126 5.85 30.39 5.09
CA GLY A 126 5.30 31.75 5.19
C GLY A 126 6.39 32.80 5.12
N ASN A 127 6.54 33.61 6.18
CA ASN A 127 7.58 34.62 6.28
C ASN A 127 8.85 34.15 7.02
N ASP A 128 8.81 32.98 7.63
CA ASP A 128 9.90 32.47 8.44
C ASP A 128 10.83 31.58 7.61
N THR A 129 12.13 31.61 7.97
CA THR A 129 13.14 30.72 7.38
C THR A 129 13.74 29.85 8.46
N TYR A 130 13.86 28.56 8.15
CA TYR A 130 14.43 27.52 9.00
C TYR A 130 15.65 26.93 8.33
N GLU A 131 16.69 26.60 9.08
CA GLU A 131 17.96 26.08 8.56
C GLU A 131 18.29 24.73 9.20
N ALA A 132 18.59 23.72 8.39
CA ALA A 132 19.07 22.42 8.83
C ALA A 132 20.61 22.39 8.81
N LYS A 133 21.22 22.21 9.98
CA LYS A 133 22.69 22.21 10.12
C LYS A 133 23.32 20.95 9.55
N LYS A 134 22.70 19.79 9.78
CA LYS A 134 23.24 18.48 9.39
C LYS A 134 22.52 17.88 8.21
N GLY A 135 21.18 17.87 8.20
CA GLY A 135 20.40 17.25 7.14
C GLY A 135 19.01 17.83 6.95
N LEU A 136 18.62 17.99 5.69
CA LEU A 136 17.27 18.31 5.26
C LEU A 136 16.66 17.10 4.60
N VAL A 137 15.44 16.68 5.01
CA VAL A 137 14.80 15.47 4.50
C VAL A 137 13.50 15.83 3.78
N ILE A 138 13.37 15.46 2.52
CA ILE A 138 12.17 15.61 1.70
C ILE A 138 11.33 14.35 1.87
N ALA A 139 10.11 14.48 2.43
CA ALA A 139 9.18 13.39 2.69
C ALA A 139 7.73 13.78 2.33
N THR A 140 7.56 14.52 1.25
CA THR A 140 6.31 15.18 0.84
C THR A 140 5.27 14.24 0.25
N GLY A 141 5.66 13.00 -0.05
CA GLY A 141 4.77 11.93 -0.46
C GLY A 141 4.11 12.13 -1.82
N SER A 142 2.88 11.64 -1.96
CA SER A 142 2.14 11.61 -3.20
C SER A 142 0.64 11.88 -2.97
N ARG A 143 -0.10 12.11 -4.07
CA ARG A 143 -1.55 12.32 -4.12
C ARG A 143 -2.19 11.49 -5.22
N VAL A 144 -3.49 11.26 -5.15
CA VAL A 144 -4.25 10.61 -6.24
C VAL A 144 -4.31 11.54 -7.44
N LYS A 145 -4.33 10.99 -8.66
CA LYS A 145 -4.49 11.73 -9.91
C LYS A 145 -5.72 11.26 -10.68
N GLY A 146 -6.40 12.20 -11.35
CA GLY A 146 -7.41 11.94 -12.37
C GLY A 146 -6.80 11.70 -13.76
N ILE A 147 -7.64 11.46 -14.73
CA ILE A 147 -7.29 11.35 -16.16
C ILE A 147 -8.14 12.35 -16.97
N PRO A 148 -7.84 13.66 -16.89
CA PRO A 148 -8.67 14.70 -17.53
C PRO A 148 -8.81 14.53 -19.04
N GLN A 149 -7.81 13.92 -19.69
CA GLN A 149 -7.77 13.71 -21.15
C GLN A 149 -8.94 12.86 -21.68
N ILE A 150 -9.53 12.03 -20.82
CA ILE A 150 -10.69 11.19 -21.16
C ILE A 150 -11.97 11.61 -20.42
N GLY A 151 -11.98 12.79 -19.78
CA GLY A 151 -13.12 13.32 -19.03
C GLY A 151 -13.22 12.80 -17.59
N LEU A 152 -12.18 12.16 -17.04
CA LEU A 152 -12.13 11.68 -15.65
C LEU A 152 -11.27 12.60 -14.77
N GLU A 153 -11.63 13.87 -14.73
CA GLU A 153 -11.12 14.82 -13.74
C GLU A 153 -11.84 14.61 -12.41
N ILE A 154 -11.09 14.59 -11.29
CA ILE A 154 -11.66 14.42 -9.95
C ILE A 154 -12.43 15.70 -9.58
N ASN A 155 -13.75 15.60 -9.55
CA ASN A 155 -14.67 16.71 -9.18
C ASN A 155 -15.19 16.59 -7.75
N LYS A 156 -14.78 15.54 -7.00
CA LYS A 156 -15.13 15.24 -5.61
C LYS A 156 -16.60 14.88 -5.35
N THR A 157 -17.42 14.79 -6.39
CA THR A 157 -18.86 14.46 -6.29
C THR A 157 -19.19 13.17 -7.02
N THR A 158 -19.09 13.13 -8.34
CA THR A 158 -19.38 11.96 -9.18
C THR A 158 -18.10 11.23 -9.62
N VAL A 159 -17.02 11.97 -9.91
CA VAL A 159 -15.68 11.42 -10.08
C VAL A 159 -14.88 11.72 -8.82
N ILE A 160 -14.65 10.69 -8.03
CA ILE A 160 -14.01 10.77 -6.72
C ILE A 160 -12.68 10.05 -6.68
N SER A 161 -11.86 10.37 -5.72
CA SER A 161 -10.68 9.60 -5.34
C SER A 161 -10.93 8.74 -4.10
N SER A 162 -9.92 7.99 -3.68
CA SER A 162 -9.92 7.30 -2.39
C SER A 162 -10.13 8.27 -1.22
N ASP A 163 -9.69 9.53 -1.36
CA ASP A 163 -9.82 10.53 -0.32
C ASP A 163 -11.29 10.85 -0.06
N GLU A 164 -12.08 11.15 -1.10
CA GLU A 164 -13.50 11.41 -0.97
C GLU A 164 -14.31 10.16 -0.60
N ALA A 165 -13.90 8.99 -1.11
CA ALA A 165 -14.56 7.72 -0.78
C ALA A 165 -14.60 7.44 0.73
N LEU A 166 -13.58 7.87 1.47
CA LEU A 166 -13.49 7.74 2.94
C LEU A 166 -14.41 8.71 3.72
N PHE A 167 -15.17 9.57 3.02
CA PHE A 167 -16.10 10.52 3.63
C PHE A 167 -17.53 10.41 3.07
N LEU A 168 -17.80 9.45 2.20
CA LEU A 168 -19.18 9.21 1.74
C LEU A 168 -20.05 8.77 2.92
N GLU A 169 -21.20 9.39 3.08
CA GLU A 169 -22.15 9.02 4.14
C GLU A 169 -23.01 7.82 3.75
N GLN A 170 -23.09 7.52 2.46
CA GLN A 170 -23.84 6.37 1.92
C GLN A 170 -23.04 5.70 0.83
N ALA A 171 -23.12 4.38 0.76
CA ALA A 171 -22.61 3.63 -0.36
C ALA A 171 -23.45 3.92 -1.61
N PRO A 172 -22.84 4.23 -2.78
CA PRO A 172 -23.59 4.43 -4.01
C PRO A 172 -24.20 3.10 -4.47
N LYS A 173 -25.30 3.15 -5.23
CA LYS A 173 -25.90 1.92 -5.78
C LYS A 173 -25.00 1.29 -6.83
N THR A 174 -24.33 2.11 -7.64
CA THR A 174 -23.42 1.66 -8.70
C THR A 174 -22.13 2.45 -8.68
N MET A 175 -20.98 1.77 -8.85
CA MET A 175 -19.67 2.41 -8.89
C MET A 175 -18.79 1.71 -9.93
N ALA A 176 -18.12 2.50 -10.77
CA ALA A 176 -16.97 2.04 -11.53
C ALA A 176 -15.68 2.46 -10.83
N ILE A 177 -14.73 1.53 -10.74
CA ILE A 177 -13.40 1.78 -10.18
C ILE A 177 -12.40 1.68 -11.32
N VAL A 178 -11.69 2.76 -11.61
CA VAL A 178 -10.71 2.83 -12.69
C VAL A 178 -9.31 2.67 -12.11
N GLY A 179 -8.67 1.55 -12.44
CA GLY A 179 -7.42 1.05 -11.88
C GLY A 179 -7.65 -0.05 -10.85
N ALA A 180 -7.14 -1.25 -11.12
CA ALA A 180 -7.26 -2.41 -10.25
C ALA A 180 -5.93 -2.80 -9.58
N GLY A 181 -5.15 -1.81 -9.17
CA GLY A 181 -4.08 -2.00 -8.19
C GLY A 181 -4.65 -2.18 -6.76
N ALA A 182 -3.80 -2.21 -5.75
CA ALA A 182 -4.20 -2.46 -4.36
C ALA A 182 -5.37 -1.56 -3.90
N VAL A 183 -5.30 -0.24 -4.16
CA VAL A 183 -6.37 0.70 -3.77
C VAL A 183 -7.70 0.37 -4.45
N GLY A 184 -7.68 0.11 -5.78
CA GLY A 184 -8.90 -0.21 -6.51
C GLY A 184 -9.53 -1.52 -6.05
N CYS A 185 -8.73 -2.54 -5.80
CA CYS A 185 -9.21 -3.82 -5.27
C CYS A 185 -9.78 -3.67 -3.85
N GLU A 186 -9.10 -2.96 -2.95
CA GLU A 186 -9.58 -2.74 -1.58
C GLU A 186 -10.93 -2.01 -1.55
N PHE A 187 -11.10 -0.94 -2.33
CA PHE A 187 -12.38 -0.24 -2.41
C PHE A 187 -13.47 -1.05 -3.13
N ALA A 188 -13.10 -1.88 -4.12
CA ALA A 188 -14.07 -2.80 -4.74
C ALA A 188 -14.65 -3.77 -3.70
N ASP A 189 -13.80 -4.30 -2.82
CA ASP A 189 -14.22 -5.17 -1.72
C ASP A 189 -15.12 -4.44 -0.72
N VAL A 190 -14.69 -3.25 -0.26
CA VAL A 190 -15.48 -2.43 0.69
C VAL A 190 -16.87 -2.14 0.12
N PHE A 191 -16.96 -1.54 -1.06
CA PHE A 191 -18.26 -1.11 -1.60
C PHE A 191 -19.17 -2.28 -1.95
N ASN A 192 -18.60 -3.38 -2.46
CA ASN A 192 -19.38 -4.60 -2.72
C ASN A 192 -20.03 -5.14 -1.44
N ALA A 193 -19.29 -5.19 -0.32
CA ALA A 193 -19.81 -5.66 0.97
C ALA A 193 -20.95 -4.78 1.52
N PHE A 194 -21.01 -3.50 1.13
CA PHE A 194 -22.08 -2.58 1.49
C PHE A 194 -23.17 -2.46 0.40
N GLY A 195 -23.23 -3.41 -0.56
CA GLY A 195 -24.32 -3.55 -1.52
C GLY A 195 -24.17 -2.74 -2.80
N THR A 196 -23.03 -2.07 -3.02
CA THR A 196 -22.77 -1.39 -4.29
C THR A 196 -22.52 -2.41 -5.41
N LYS A 197 -23.17 -2.22 -6.56
CA LYS A 197 -22.80 -2.94 -7.79
C LYS A 197 -21.50 -2.35 -8.35
N VAL A 198 -20.40 -3.06 -8.19
CA VAL A 198 -19.05 -2.61 -8.56
C VAL A 198 -18.63 -3.14 -9.93
N THR A 199 -18.09 -2.24 -10.76
CA THR A 199 -17.36 -2.57 -12.00
C THR A 199 -15.91 -2.12 -11.82
N LEU A 200 -14.98 -3.08 -11.73
CA LEU A 200 -13.55 -2.85 -11.58
C LEU A 200 -12.87 -2.93 -12.95
N ILE A 201 -12.24 -1.84 -13.39
CA ILE A 201 -11.69 -1.67 -14.75
C ILE A 201 -10.16 -1.53 -14.64
N GLU A 202 -9.43 -2.37 -15.38
CA GLU A 202 -7.99 -2.35 -15.43
C GLU A 202 -7.50 -2.37 -16.88
N ALA A 203 -6.63 -1.42 -17.22
CA ALA A 203 -6.07 -1.30 -18.56
C ALA A 203 -5.04 -2.39 -18.88
N LEU A 204 -4.36 -2.90 -17.86
CA LEU A 204 -3.40 -4.00 -17.98
C LEU A 204 -4.11 -5.36 -18.03
N PRO A 205 -3.45 -6.42 -18.52
CA PRO A 205 -4.10 -7.72 -18.76
C PRO A 205 -4.70 -8.40 -17.54
N ARG A 206 -4.36 -7.97 -16.31
CA ARG A 206 -4.85 -8.55 -15.05
C ARG A 206 -4.99 -7.50 -13.95
N ILE A 207 -5.85 -7.75 -12.96
CA ILE A 207 -5.90 -6.95 -11.73
C ILE A 207 -4.64 -7.21 -10.91
N LEU A 208 -4.30 -6.34 -9.96
CA LEU A 208 -3.04 -6.40 -9.22
C LEU A 208 -1.85 -6.70 -10.16
N PRO A 209 -1.59 -5.87 -11.17
CA PRO A 209 -0.70 -6.22 -12.28
C PRO A 209 0.77 -6.41 -11.87
N LEU A 210 1.15 -5.98 -10.68
CA LEU A 210 2.50 -6.15 -10.11
C LEU A 210 2.64 -7.46 -9.32
N GLU A 211 1.54 -8.14 -9.01
CA GLU A 211 1.55 -9.41 -8.29
C GLU A 211 1.76 -10.59 -9.25
N ASP A 212 2.08 -11.76 -8.69
CA ASP A 212 2.17 -13.00 -9.46
C ASP A 212 0.84 -13.33 -10.17
N ALA A 213 0.91 -13.88 -11.36
CA ALA A 213 -0.28 -14.15 -12.19
C ALA A 213 -1.30 -15.02 -11.48
N GLU A 214 -0.87 -16.06 -10.75
CA GLU A 214 -1.77 -16.96 -10.04
C GLU A 214 -2.49 -16.23 -8.89
N SER A 215 -1.82 -15.30 -8.21
CA SER A 215 -2.41 -14.45 -7.18
C SER A 215 -3.51 -13.55 -7.76
N SER A 216 -3.22 -12.92 -8.88
CA SER A 216 -4.15 -12.10 -9.66
C SER A 216 -5.39 -12.87 -10.10
N ASP A 217 -5.18 -14.07 -10.63
CA ASP A 217 -6.26 -14.97 -11.09
C ASP A 217 -7.13 -15.46 -9.93
N ALA A 218 -6.53 -15.80 -8.80
CA ALA A 218 -7.26 -16.23 -7.60
C ALA A 218 -8.18 -15.12 -7.10
N LEU A 219 -7.67 -13.88 -6.94
CA LEU A 219 -8.48 -12.75 -6.53
C LEU A 219 -9.57 -12.41 -7.56
N THR A 220 -9.26 -12.50 -8.86
CA THR A 220 -10.25 -12.29 -9.93
C THR A 220 -11.42 -13.27 -9.84
N LYS A 221 -11.14 -14.55 -9.58
CA LYS A 221 -12.16 -15.60 -9.39
C LYS A 221 -13.01 -15.31 -8.15
N SER A 222 -12.39 -14.96 -7.04
CA SER A 222 -13.07 -14.58 -5.80
C SER A 222 -14.01 -13.39 -6.01
N TYR A 223 -13.55 -12.33 -6.65
CA TYR A 223 -14.35 -11.14 -6.91
C TYR A 223 -15.56 -11.43 -7.80
N ARG A 224 -15.36 -12.16 -8.89
CA ARG A 224 -16.47 -12.56 -9.78
C ARG A 224 -17.51 -13.42 -9.06
N LYS A 225 -17.08 -14.34 -8.20
CA LYS A 225 -17.97 -15.16 -7.37
C LYS A 225 -18.83 -14.31 -6.44
N ARG A 226 -18.30 -13.20 -5.95
CA ARG A 226 -18.99 -12.23 -5.08
C ARG A 226 -19.79 -11.16 -5.87
N GLY A 227 -19.89 -11.28 -7.20
CA GLY A 227 -20.69 -10.39 -8.05
C GLY A 227 -20.00 -9.08 -8.47
N ILE A 228 -18.71 -8.92 -8.23
CA ILE A 228 -17.93 -7.80 -8.76
C ILE A 228 -17.67 -8.06 -10.25
N THR A 229 -18.05 -7.11 -11.12
CA THR A 229 -17.69 -7.15 -12.54
C THR A 229 -16.23 -6.76 -12.68
N VAL A 230 -15.37 -7.71 -13.10
CA VAL A 230 -13.92 -7.46 -13.27
C VAL A 230 -13.58 -7.45 -14.74
N LEU A 231 -13.07 -6.32 -15.24
CA LEU A 231 -12.72 -6.04 -16.64
C LEU A 231 -11.21 -5.80 -16.79
N PRO A 232 -10.36 -6.83 -16.84
CA PRO A 232 -8.95 -6.69 -17.13
C PRO A 232 -8.73 -6.48 -18.64
N GLY A 233 -7.66 -5.79 -19.03
CA GLY A 233 -7.37 -5.42 -20.43
C GLY A 233 -8.38 -4.43 -21.00
N ALA A 234 -9.14 -3.74 -20.14
CA ALA A 234 -10.20 -2.82 -20.53
C ALA A 234 -9.77 -1.36 -20.33
N GLN A 235 -9.95 -0.53 -21.34
CA GLN A 235 -9.59 0.89 -21.31
C GLN A 235 -10.83 1.77 -21.38
N VAL A 236 -10.94 2.70 -20.46
CA VAL A 236 -11.90 3.80 -20.60
C VAL A 236 -11.40 4.73 -21.71
N LYS A 237 -12.18 4.89 -22.76
CA LYS A 237 -11.86 5.76 -23.90
C LYS A 237 -12.39 7.16 -23.70
N LYS A 238 -13.56 7.29 -23.09
CA LYS A 238 -14.24 8.55 -22.84
C LYS A 238 -15.14 8.42 -21.62
N ALA A 239 -15.25 9.52 -20.87
CA ALA A 239 -16.25 9.68 -19.83
C ALA A 239 -17.11 10.94 -20.08
N THR A 240 -18.39 10.80 -19.87
CA THR A 240 -19.34 11.92 -19.85
C THR A 240 -19.88 12.04 -18.44
N VAL A 241 -19.60 13.16 -17.78
CA VAL A 241 -19.89 13.40 -16.37
C VAL A 241 -21.06 14.38 -16.27
N THR A 242 -22.07 14.03 -15.49
CA THR A 242 -23.18 14.90 -15.10
C THR A 242 -23.19 15.09 -13.57
N GLU A 243 -24.14 15.80 -13.03
CA GLU A 243 -24.26 15.98 -11.57
C GLU A 243 -24.56 14.68 -10.83
N ASP A 244 -25.33 13.77 -11.45
CA ASP A 244 -25.86 12.58 -10.78
C ASP A 244 -25.16 11.27 -11.21
N LYS A 245 -24.51 11.25 -12.40
CA LYS A 245 -23.99 10.03 -12.99
C LYS A 245 -22.79 10.25 -13.90
N VAL A 246 -22.09 9.17 -14.16
CA VAL A 246 -21.00 9.11 -15.12
C VAL A 246 -21.28 7.99 -16.13
N THR A 247 -21.17 8.31 -17.41
CA THR A 247 -21.25 7.35 -18.52
C THR A 247 -19.84 7.10 -19.05
N LEU A 248 -19.38 5.86 -19.01
CA LEU A 248 -18.07 5.43 -19.47
C LEU A 248 -18.17 4.64 -20.77
N GLU A 249 -17.40 5.02 -21.79
CA GLU A 249 -17.16 4.22 -22.98
C GLU A 249 -15.90 3.36 -22.74
N ILE A 250 -16.08 2.05 -22.64
CA ILE A 250 -15.03 1.09 -22.29
C ILE A 250 -14.72 0.21 -23.49
N SER A 251 -13.46 0.16 -23.89
CA SER A 251 -12.96 -0.78 -24.90
C SER A 251 -12.34 -2.00 -24.23
N ALA A 252 -12.88 -3.17 -24.52
CA ALA A 252 -12.36 -4.45 -24.03
C ALA A 252 -12.43 -5.49 -25.15
N GLY A 253 -11.34 -6.21 -25.44
CA GLY A 253 -11.31 -7.27 -26.45
C GLY A 253 -11.75 -6.83 -27.86
N GLY A 254 -11.51 -5.57 -28.24
CA GLY A 254 -11.89 -5.00 -29.53
C GLY A 254 -13.37 -4.56 -29.64
N LYS A 255 -14.15 -4.70 -28.59
CA LYS A 255 -15.52 -4.22 -28.48
C LYS A 255 -15.58 -2.97 -27.61
N THR A 256 -16.52 -2.08 -27.91
CA THR A 256 -16.83 -0.93 -27.06
C THR A 256 -18.17 -1.15 -26.39
N GLU A 257 -18.17 -1.01 -25.08
CA GLU A 257 -19.36 -1.10 -24.23
C GLU A 257 -19.55 0.19 -23.47
N THR A 258 -20.80 0.52 -23.13
CA THR A 258 -21.15 1.69 -22.33
C THR A 258 -21.61 1.24 -20.96
N VAL A 259 -21.02 1.83 -19.91
CA VAL A 259 -21.39 1.58 -18.51
C VAL A 259 -21.79 2.90 -17.87
N GLU A 260 -22.98 2.92 -17.28
CA GLU A 260 -23.50 4.07 -16.54
C GLU A 260 -23.48 3.77 -15.03
N VAL A 261 -22.91 4.68 -14.24
CA VAL A 261 -22.76 4.55 -12.78
C VAL A 261 -23.02 5.86 -12.05
N GLU A 262 -23.42 5.78 -10.79
CA GLU A 262 -23.58 6.94 -9.92
C GLU A 262 -22.23 7.62 -9.61
N LYS A 263 -21.17 6.82 -9.42
CA LYS A 263 -19.84 7.34 -9.10
C LYS A 263 -18.74 6.57 -9.82
N VAL A 264 -17.69 7.30 -10.16
CA VAL A 264 -16.41 6.73 -10.58
C VAL A 264 -15.37 6.98 -9.52
N LEU A 265 -14.70 5.93 -9.05
CA LEU A 265 -13.54 6.03 -8.16
C LEU A 265 -12.26 5.93 -8.98
N MET A 266 -11.41 6.95 -8.86
CA MET A 266 -10.10 6.99 -9.53
C MET A 266 -9.05 6.30 -8.66
N ALA A 267 -8.53 5.17 -9.16
CA ALA A 267 -7.46 4.38 -8.54
C ALA A 267 -6.31 4.10 -9.53
N ALA A 268 -6.21 4.87 -10.62
CA ALA A 268 -5.27 4.68 -11.74
C ALA A 268 -3.88 5.31 -11.49
N GLY A 269 -3.41 5.27 -10.25
CA GLY A 269 -2.07 5.70 -9.85
C GLY A 269 -2.02 7.01 -9.09
N ARG A 270 -0.79 7.41 -8.75
CA ARG A 270 -0.49 8.56 -7.89
C ARG A 270 0.46 9.53 -8.59
N ALA A 271 0.40 10.79 -8.22
CA ALA A 271 1.37 11.82 -8.59
C ALA A 271 2.18 12.22 -7.35
N VAL A 272 3.48 12.37 -7.50
CA VAL A 272 4.35 12.81 -6.41
C VAL A 272 4.20 14.31 -6.14
N ASN A 273 4.46 14.72 -4.91
CA ASN A 273 4.33 16.11 -4.50
C ASN A 273 5.70 16.80 -4.62
N THR A 274 6.03 17.28 -5.82
CA THR A 274 7.30 17.95 -6.14
C THR A 274 7.12 19.37 -6.65
N GLU A 275 5.89 19.79 -6.94
CA GLU A 275 5.60 21.09 -7.53
C GLU A 275 5.75 22.23 -6.50
N SER A 276 6.24 23.38 -6.95
CA SER A 276 6.34 24.63 -6.19
C SER A 276 7.11 24.51 -4.86
N MET A 277 8.07 23.57 -4.81
CA MET A 277 8.83 23.28 -3.59
C MET A 277 10.24 23.91 -3.57
N GLY A 278 10.67 24.63 -4.61
CA GLY A 278 12.02 25.19 -4.68
C GLY A 278 13.11 24.14 -4.86
N LEU A 279 12.79 22.98 -5.46
CA LEU A 279 13.75 21.87 -5.62
C LEU A 279 14.95 22.28 -6.47
N GLN A 280 14.71 22.97 -7.59
CA GLN A 280 15.76 23.42 -8.50
C GLN A 280 16.70 24.43 -7.83
N GLU A 281 16.13 25.37 -7.07
CA GLU A 281 16.88 26.38 -6.32
C GLU A 281 17.74 25.75 -5.22
N ALA A 282 17.28 24.64 -4.65
CA ALA A 282 18.01 23.85 -3.67
C ALA A 282 19.06 22.91 -4.31
N GLY A 283 19.13 22.80 -5.64
CA GLY A 283 20.04 21.91 -6.35
C GLY A 283 19.56 20.45 -6.44
N VAL A 284 18.28 20.19 -6.15
CA VAL A 284 17.68 18.87 -6.19
C VAL A 284 17.11 18.58 -7.58
N GLN A 285 17.56 17.48 -8.19
CA GLN A 285 17.10 17.04 -9.51
C GLN A 285 15.93 16.05 -9.40
N LEU A 286 15.11 16.03 -10.45
CA LEU A 286 14.06 15.04 -10.65
C LEU A 286 14.48 14.01 -11.68
N THR A 287 13.87 12.82 -11.60
CA THR A 287 13.89 11.81 -12.67
C THR A 287 12.91 12.22 -13.78
N ASP A 288 12.98 11.57 -14.94
CA ASP A 288 12.03 11.78 -16.05
C ASP A 288 10.57 11.47 -15.66
N GLN A 289 10.38 10.65 -14.64
CA GLN A 289 9.07 10.29 -14.08
C GLN A 289 8.59 11.28 -13.00
N GLY A 290 9.38 12.31 -12.67
CA GLY A 290 9.03 13.34 -11.70
C GLY A 290 9.35 13.01 -10.24
N PHE A 291 10.00 11.88 -9.93
CA PHE A 291 10.52 11.57 -8.60
C PHE A 291 11.77 12.39 -8.29
N VAL A 292 12.02 12.63 -7.01
CA VAL A 292 13.32 13.20 -6.60
C VAL A 292 14.41 12.16 -6.82
N LYS A 293 15.47 12.56 -7.53
CA LYS A 293 16.62 11.70 -7.80
C LYS A 293 17.44 11.48 -6.53
N VAL A 294 17.59 10.24 -6.12
CA VAL A 294 18.32 9.82 -4.92
C VAL A 294 19.32 8.72 -5.23
N ASP A 295 20.37 8.68 -4.46
CA ASP A 295 21.21 7.49 -4.32
C ASP A 295 20.49 6.48 -3.39
N LEU A 296 20.20 5.27 -3.85
CA LEU A 296 19.42 4.29 -3.09
C LEU A 296 20.16 3.68 -1.90
N GLU A 297 21.49 3.80 -1.84
CA GLU A 297 22.28 3.34 -0.70
C GLU A 297 22.28 4.36 0.44
N THR A 298 22.34 5.65 0.08
CA THR A 298 22.50 6.73 1.04
C THR A 298 21.22 7.52 1.30
N LEU A 299 20.27 7.47 0.37
CA LEU A 299 19.05 8.29 0.29
C LEU A 299 19.33 9.79 0.13
N GLU A 300 20.58 10.17 -0.17
CA GLU A 300 20.97 11.54 -0.46
C GLU A 300 20.57 11.92 -1.88
N THR A 301 20.13 13.15 -2.04
CA THR A 301 19.77 13.72 -3.36
C THR A 301 21.01 14.22 -4.09
N THR A 302 20.81 14.89 -5.22
CA THR A 302 21.90 15.58 -5.94
C THR A 302 22.43 16.81 -5.19
N ALA A 303 21.74 17.28 -4.15
CA ALA A 303 22.16 18.41 -3.30
C ALA A 303 22.76 17.88 -1.99
N PRO A 304 24.04 18.23 -1.66
CA PRO A 304 24.70 17.70 -0.47
C PRO A 304 23.97 18.00 0.83
N GLY A 305 23.79 16.96 1.66
CA GLY A 305 23.07 17.03 2.94
C GLY A 305 21.55 17.16 2.79
N VAL A 306 21.02 16.97 1.60
CA VAL A 306 19.59 16.91 1.33
C VAL A 306 19.21 15.47 0.97
N TYR A 307 18.35 14.88 1.76
CA TYR A 307 17.87 13.50 1.63
C TYR A 307 16.43 13.46 1.11
N CYS A 308 16.02 12.35 0.49
CA CYS A 308 14.63 12.18 0.08
C CYS A 308 14.16 10.76 0.38
N ILE A 309 12.93 10.63 0.93
CA ILE A 309 12.36 9.38 1.42
C ILE A 309 10.86 9.29 1.12
N GLY A 310 10.33 8.08 1.15
CA GLY A 310 8.91 7.79 0.92
C GLY A 310 8.53 7.85 -0.56
N ASP A 311 7.25 8.09 -0.84
CA ASP A 311 6.69 8.02 -2.19
C ASP A 311 7.40 8.96 -3.18
N VAL A 312 7.85 10.11 -2.72
CA VAL A 312 8.49 11.14 -3.56
C VAL A 312 9.89 10.74 -4.01
N ALA A 313 10.53 9.77 -3.33
CA ALA A 313 11.81 9.18 -3.73
C ALA A 313 11.68 8.05 -4.77
N GLY A 314 10.46 7.55 -5.00
CA GLY A 314 10.20 6.52 -6.01
C GLY A 314 9.48 5.27 -5.47
N PRO A 315 9.15 4.34 -6.38
CA PRO A 315 8.49 3.09 -6.05
C PRO A 315 9.39 2.12 -5.24
N PRO A 316 8.76 1.16 -4.51
CA PRO A 316 7.34 1.03 -4.29
C PRO A 316 6.81 2.11 -3.33
N MET A 317 5.59 2.65 -3.61
CA MET A 317 4.94 3.69 -2.78
C MET A 317 4.24 3.05 -1.58
N LEU A 318 5.04 2.56 -0.63
CA LEU A 318 4.60 1.82 0.55
C LEU A 318 5.05 2.52 1.84
N ALA A 319 4.15 2.64 2.80
CA ALA A 319 4.41 3.34 4.05
C ALA A 319 5.59 2.73 4.84
N HIS A 320 5.67 1.41 4.91
CA HIS A 320 6.74 0.69 5.61
C HIS A 320 8.10 0.83 4.90
N LYS A 321 8.14 0.88 3.56
CA LYS A 321 9.36 1.24 2.81
C LYS A 321 9.83 2.64 3.21
N GLY A 322 8.95 3.63 3.15
CA GLY A 322 9.26 5.00 3.55
C GLY A 322 9.68 5.12 5.01
N SER A 323 9.06 4.37 5.93
CA SER A 323 9.45 4.33 7.34
C SER A 323 10.88 3.80 7.52
N ARG A 324 11.25 2.72 6.80
CA ARG A 324 12.62 2.19 6.84
C ARG A 324 13.62 3.17 6.24
N GLU A 325 13.28 3.80 5.12
CA GLU A 325 14.09 4.88 4.54
C GLU A 325 14.30 6.02 5.55
N GLY A 326 13.25 6.39 6.29
CA GLY A 326 13.32 7.41 7.34
C GLY A 326 14.34 7.07 8.43
N VAL A 327 14.39 5.82 8.87
CA VAL A 327 15.39 5.35 9.84
C VAL A 327 16.80 5.45 9.26
N VAL A 328 17.00 4.94 8.03
CA VAL A 328 18.32 4.97 7.35
C VAL A 328 18.80 6.39 7.14
N ALA A 329 17.95 7.30 6.66
CA ALA A 329 18.33 8.71 6.46
C ALA A 329 18.71 9.39 7.78
N ALA A 330 17.94 9.19 8.86
CA ALA A 330 18.25 9.76 10.17
C ALA A 330 19.58 9.24 10.73
N GLU A 331 19.87 7.96 10.59
CA GLU A 331 21.14 7.36 11.02
C GLU A 331 22.34 7.88 10.23
N ARG A 332 22.19 8.06 8.90
CA ARG A 332 23.23 8.67 8.06
C ARG A 332 23.51 10.12 8.45
N ILE A 333 22.47 10.91 8.66
CA ILE A 333 22.62 12.31 9.10
C ILE A 333 23.31 12.40 10.47
N ALA A 334 23.11 11.41 11.34
CA ALA A 334 23.78 11.31 12.63
C ALA A 334 25.23 10.82 12.53
N GLY A 335 25.72 10.44 11.34
CA GLY A 335 27.09 9.96 11.10
C GLY A 335 27.26 8.45 11.24
N HIS A 336 26.17 7.69 11.35
CA HIS A 336 26.22 6.21 11.33
C HIS A 336 26.30 5.67 9.89
N GLN A 337 26.62 4.40 9.79
CA GLN A 337 26.63 3.65 8.52
C GLN A 337 25.61 2.50 8.57
N PRO A 338 24.31 2.81 8.44
CA PRO A 338 23.28 1.76 8.41
C PRO A 338 23.42 0.88 7.17
N GLN A 339 22.98 -0.37 7.29
CA GLN A 339 22.88 -1.27 6.14
C GLN A 339 21.92 -0.69 5.09
N PRO A 340 22.27 -0.75 3.80
CA PRO A 340 21.36 -0.38 2.71
C PRO A 340 20.06 -1.17 2.75
N ILE A 341 19.01 -0.60 2.18
CA ILE A 341 17.70 -1.25 2.11
C ILE A 341 17.73 -2.26 0.97
N LYS A 342 17.38 -3.52 1.26
CA LYS A 342 17.10 -4.53 0.23
C LYS A 342 15.69 -4.26 -0.33
N TYR A 343 15.57 -3.48 -1.39
CA TYR A 343 14.27 -3.08 -1.97
C TYR A 343 13.48 -4.24 -2.55
N ASP A 344 14.14 -5.30 -2.99
CA ASP A 344 13.53 -6.57 -3.42
C ASP A 344 13.01 -7.41 -2.24
N ASN A 345 13.30 -6.99 -1.00
CA ASN A 345 12.78 -7.59 0.22
C ASN A 345 11.74 -6.72 0.94
N VAL A 346 11.08 -5.82 0.22
CA VAL A 346 9.96 -5.01 0.73
C VAL A 346 8.65 -5.76 0.44
N PRO A 347 7.91 -6.24 1.45
CA PRO A 347 6.67 -6.98 1.20
C PRO A 347 5.58 -6.06 0.64
N SER A 348 4.75 -6.60 -0.26
CA SER A 348 3.54 -5.96 -0.78
C SER A 348 2.31 -6.64 -0.19
N VAL A 349 1.29 -5.87 0.15
CA VAL A 349 0.03 -6.41 0.69
C VAL A 349 -1.16 -5.62 0.14
N THR A 350 -2.16 -6.35 -0.36
CA THR A 350 -3.51 -5.84 -0.65
C THR A 350 -4.47 -6.47 0.35
N TYR A 351 -5.14 -5.64 1.15
CA TYR A 351 -5.95 -6.05 2.31
C TYR A 351 -7.42 -6.37 1.97
N CYS A 352 -7.70 -6.69 0.73
CA CYS A 352 -9.02 -7.19 0.31
C CYS A 352 -9.29 -8.59 0.88
N HIS A 353 -10.46 -9.15 0.60
CA HIS A 353 -10.78 -10.53 0.98
C HIS A 353 -10.99 -11.40 -0.27
N PRO A 354 -10.18 -12.48 -0.46
CA PRO A 354 -8.99 -12.86 0.31
C PRO A 354 -7.84 -11.83 0.20
N GLU A 355 -7.01 -11.71 1.23
CA GLU A 355 -5.81 -10.87 1.18
C GLU A 355 -4.81 -11.41 0.17
N VAL A 356 -4.03 -10.51 -0.44
CA VAL A 356 -2.92 -10.88 -1.33
C VAL A 356 -1.65 -10.27 -0.78
N ALA A 357 -0.65 -11.10 -0.50
CA ALA A 357 0.66 -10.67 -0.01
C ALA A 357 1.78 -11.29 -0.85
N SER A 358 2.85 -10.53 -1.06
CA SER A 358 4.00 -11.00 -1.82
C SER A 358 5.31 -10.43 -1.32
N ILE A 359 6.40 -11.11 -1.63
CA ILE A 359 7.78 -10.65 -1.42
C ILE A 359 8.69 -11.27 -2.48
N GLY A 360 9.69 -10.51 -2.94
CA GLY A 360 10.66 -10.98 -3.91
C GLY A 360 10.11 -11.07 -5.33
N LEU A 361 10.60 -12.03 -6.10
CA LEU A 361 10.28 -12.19 -7.51
C LEU A 361 8.99 -12.98 -7.74
N THR A 362 8.19 -12.56 -8.71
CA THR A 362 7.14 -13.40 -9.27
C THR A 362 7.76 -14.54 -10.09
N GLU A 363 7.00 -15.58 -10.37
CA GLU A 363 7.45 -16.66 -11.25
C GLU A 363 7.77 -16.14 -12.66
N GLU A 364 6.97 -15.19 -13.19
CA GLU A 364 7.24 -14.58 -14.49
C GLU A 364 8.58 -13.82 -14.48
N GLN A 365 8.87 -13.06 -13.42
CA GLN A 365 10.15 -12.35 -13.29
C GLN A 365 11.33 -13.29 -13.17
N ALA A 366 11.19 -14.41 -12.45
CA ALA A 366 12.22 -15.45 -12.39
C ALA A 366 12.49 -16.06 -13.78
N LYS A 367 11.42 -16.34 -14.53
CA LYS A 367 11.50 -16.83 -15.91
C LYS A 367 12.13 -15.83 -16.86
N GLU A 368 11.72 -14.56 -16.80
CA GLU A 368 12.28 -13.47 -17.62
C GLU A 368 13.78 -13.27 -17.37
N ARG A 369 14.21 -13.40 -16.10
CA ARG A 369 15.61 -13.36 -15.68
C ARG A 369 16.37 -14.64 -16.01
N LYS A 370 15.72 -15.66 -16.58
CA LYS A 370 16.28 -16.97 -16.93
C LYS A 370 16.96 -17.66 -15.74
N LEU A 371 16.39 -17.51 -14.55
CA LEU A 371 16.87 -18.20 -13.36
C LEU A 371 16.49 -19.68 -13.42
N ASP A 372 17.33 -20.55 -12.85
CA ASP A 372 16.98 -21.95 -12.66
C ASP A 372 16.20 -22.08 -11.34
N TYR A 373 14.88 -22.04 -11.44
CA TYR A 373 13.97 -21.99 -10.29
C TYR A 373 13.08 -23.24 -10.21
N GLN A 374 12.51 -23.44 -9.05
CA GLN A 374 11.44 -24.38 -8.78
C GLN A 374 10.34 -23.70 -7.96
N VAL A 375 9.10 -24.13 -8.20
CA VAL A 375 7.92 -23.60 -7.49
C VAL A 375 7.34 -24.67 -6.60
N GLY A 376 6.98 -24.30 -5.37
CA GLY A 376 6.14 -25.08 -4.49
C GLY A 376 4.82 -24.34 -4.22
N ARG A 377 3.73 -25.09 -4.07
CA ARG A 377 2.38 -24.57 -3.82
C ARG A 377 1.66 -25.41 -2.79
N PHE A 378 0.92 -24.75 -1.91
CA PHE A 378 0.02 -25.46 -1.02
C PHE A 378 -1.27 -24.65 -0.82
N PRO A 379 -2.45 -25.25 -1.07
CA PRO A 379 -3.74 -24.55 -0.95
C PRO A 379 -4.22 -24.51 0.50
N PHE A 380 -4.86 -23.41 0.89
CA PHE A 380 -5.49 -23.30 2.22
C PHE A 380 -6.60 -24.32 2.44
N SER A 381 -7.24 -24.82 1.37
CA SER A 381 -8.23 -25.88 1.47
C SER A 381 -7.69 -27.21 2.00
N ALA A 382 -6.39 -27.44 1.96
CA ALA A 382 -5.72 -28.59 2.58
C ALA A 382 -5.22 -28.30 4.01
N ASN A 383 -5.24 -27.04 4.46
CA ASN A 383 -4.78 -26.65 5.80
C ASN A 383 -5.89 -26.83 6.85
N GLY A 384 -5.59 -27.53 7.94
CA GLY A 384 -6.54 -27.80 9.04
C GLY A 384 -7.08 -26.53 9.70
N ARG A 385 -6.22 -25.52 9.96
CA ARG A 385 -6.62 -24.27 10.60
C ARG A 385 -7.54 -23.44 9.70
N ALA A 386 -7.25 -23.35 8.41
CA ALA A 386 -8.08 -22.67 7.43
C ALA A 386 -9.49 -23.30 7.38
N ARG A 387 -9.58 -24.64 7.44
CA ARG A 387 -10.86 -25.36 7.51
C ARG A 387 -11.65 -25.02 8.78
N THR A 388 -10.99 -24.84 9.91
CA THR A 388 -11.70 -24.50 11.17
C THR A 388 -12.33 -23.11 11.14
N SER A 389 -11.75 -22.17 10.42
CA SER A 389 -12.31 -20.81 10.24
C SER A 389 -13.27 -20.69 9.04
N GLY A 390 -13.28 -21.67 8.14
CA GLY A 390 -14.02 -21.59 6.88
C GLY A 390 -13.29 -20.80 5.79
N GLU A 391 -12.12 -20.23 6.06
CA GLU A 391 -11.33 -19.40 5.15
C GLU A 391 -10.35 -20.27 4.34
N THR A 392 -10.90 -21.06 3.43
CA THR A 392 -10.13 -22.07 2.65
C THR A 392 -9.73 -21.61 1.25
N GLU A 393 -10.07 -20.38 0.89
CA GLU A 393 -9.74 -19.81 -0.42
C GLU A 393 -8.27 -19.39 -0.49
N GLY A 394 -7.62 -19.73 -1.62
CA GLY A 394 -6.25 -19.31 -1.91
C GLY A 394 -5.18 -20.35 -1.60
N PHE A 395 -3.93 -19.87 -1.55
CA PHE A 395 -2.73 -20.71 -1.48
C PHE A 395 -1.51 -19.93 -0.99
N VAL A 396 -0.46 -20.67 -0.63
CA VAL A 396 0.91 -20.18 -0.53
C VAL A 396 1.71 -20.72 -1.73
N LYS A 397 2.47 -19.85 -2.40
CA LYS A 397 3.38 -20.16 -3.50
C LYS A 397 4.77 -19.68 -3.15
N ILE A 398 5.76 -20.57 -3.27
CA ILE A 398 7.18 -20.29 -3.07
C ILE A 398 7.91 -20.44 -4.41
N VAL A 399 8.72 -19.46 -4.77
CA VAL A 399 9.65 -19.52 -5.89
C VAL A 399 11.06 -19.61 -5.30
N ARG A 400 11.77 -20.72 -5.51
CA ARG A 400 13.10 -20.93 -4.98
C ARG A 400 14.15 -21.13 -6.08
N ASP A 401 15.39 -20.78 -5.81
CA ASP A 401 16.52 -21.22 -6.60
C ASP A 401 16.68 -22.75 -6.52
N ARG A 402 16.87 -23.41 -7.66
CA ARG A 402 16.93 -24.87 -7.71
C ARG A 402 18.23 -25.41 -7.11
N LYS A 403 19.33 -24.68 -7.26
CA LYS A 403 20.66 -25.12 -6.89
C LYS A 403 20.96 -24.88 -5.40
N TYR A 404 20.64 -23.68 -4.92
CA TYR A 404 21.05 -23.24 -3.59
C TYR A 404 19.90 -23.21 -2.58
N GLY A 405 18.66 -23.40 -3.04
CA GLY A 405 17.48 -23.36 -2.17
C GLY A 405 17.06 -21.96 -1.71
N GLU A 406 17.67 -20.89 -2.23
CA GLU A 406 17.35 -19.52 -1.88
C GLU A 406 15.88 -19.22 -2.20
N ILE A 407 15.19 -18.53 -1.30
CA ILE A 407 13.82 -18.06 -1.51
C ILE A 407 13.85 -16.82 -2.41
N LEU A 408 13.65 -17.01 -3.72
CA LEU A 408 13.60 -15.92 -4.70
C LEU A 408 12.36 -15.05 -4.56
N GLY A 409 11.23 -15.67 -4.21
CA GLY A 409 9.98 -14.97 -3.99
C GLY A 409 8.94 -15.84 -3.32
N ALA A 410 7.92 -15.17 -2.77
CA ALA A 410 6.77 -15.84 -2.17
C ALA A 410 5.49 -15.03 -2.36
N HIS A 411 4.38 -15.72 -2.58
CA HIS A 411 3.08 -15.15 -2.90
C HIS A 411 2.01 -15.89 -2.12
N ILE A 412 1.17 -15.15 -1.41
CA ILE A 412 0.12 -15.70 -0.55
C ILE A 412 -1.19 -15.04 -0.92
N VAL A 413 -2.19 -15.86 -1.19
CA VAL A 413 -3.58 -15.41 -1.34
C VAL A 413 -4.41 -16.15 -0.30
N GLY A 414 -5.07 -15.44 0.62
CA GLY A 414 -5.88 -16.09 1.66
C GLY A 414 -6.09 -15.22 2.88
N GLY A 415 -6.80 -15.76 3.87
CA GLY A 415 -6.98 -15.09 5.15
C GLY A 415 -5.65 -14.90 5.89
N HIS A 416 -5.44 -13.70 6.45
CA HIS A 416 -4.21 -13.34 7.18
C HIS A 416 -2.90 -13.42 6.37
N ALA A 417 -2.96 -13.36 5.02
CA ALA A 417 -1.76 -13.32 4.18
C ALA A 417 -0.82 -12.16 4.58
N SER A 418 -1.38 -11.03 4.98
CA SER A 418 -0.66 -9.85 5.50
C SER A 418 0.21 -10.13 6.72
N GLU A 419 -0.18 -11.09 7.55
CA GLU A 419 0.55 -11.43 8.77
C GLU A 419 1.59 -12.53 8.51
N ILE A 420 1.19 -13.60 7.82
CA ILE A 420 2.08 -14.77 7.65
C ILE A 420 3.20 -14.55 6.63
N ILE A 421 3.09 -13.59 5.70
CA ILE A 421 4.17 -13.23 4.76
C ILE A 421 5.46 -12.81 5.47
N HIS A 422 5.37 -12.35 6.73
CA HIS A 422 6.51 -11.83 7.47
C HIS A 422 7.52 -12.91 7.87
N GLU A 423 7.11 -14.16 8.00
CA GLU A 423 8.02 -15.30 8.17
C GLU A 423 9.00 -15.39 7.00
N LEU A 424 8.48 -15.33 5.77
CA LEU A 424 9.29 -15.36 4.55
C LEU A 424 10.09 -14.07 4.34
N THR A 425 9.56 -12.92 4.82
CA THR A 425 10.31 -11.65 4.82
C THR A 425 11.57 -11.75 5.69
N VAL A 426 11.45 -12.35 6.88
CA VAL A 426 12.57 -12.56 7.81
C VAL A 426 13.54 -13.60 7.25
N ALA A 427 13.04 -14.69 6.67
CA ALA A 427 13.86 -15.72 6.04
C ALA A 427 14.71 -15.12 4.92
N ARG A 428 14.10 -14.38 3.97
CA ARG A 428 14.83 -13.72 2.88
C ARG A 428 15.81 -12.65 3.38
N GLN A 429 15.45 -11.87 4.42
CA GLN A 429 16.33 -10.83 4.96
C GLN A 429 17.64 -11.42 5.49
N ASN A 430 17.57 -12.62 6.06
CA ASN A 430 18.71 -13.34 6.64
C ASN A 430 19.34 -14.37 5.68
N GLU A 431 18.90 -14.36 4.41
CA GLU A 431 19.41 -15.25 3.35
C GLU A 431 19.25 -16.75 3.70
N TYR A 432 18.14 -17.07 4.43
CA TYR A 432 17.76 -18.45 4.70
C TYR A 432 17.23 -19.09 3.41
N THR A 433 17.54 -20.38 3.28
CA THR A 433 17.03 -21.23 2.20
C THR A 433 15.70 -21.88 2.61
N VAL A 434 15.07 -22.58 1.69
CA VAL A 434 13.85 -23.36 2.00
C VAL A 434 14.15 -24.47 3.03
N GLU A 435 15.37 -24.96 3.10
CA GLU A 435 15.80 -25.97 4.06
C GLU A 435 15.77 -25.44 5.51
N GLU A 436 16.21 -24.20 5.76
CA GLU A 436 16.13 -23.60 7.10
C GLU A 436 14.68 -23.33 7.51
N VAL A 437 13.81 -22.99 6.56
CA VAL A 437 12.38 -22.82 6.84
C VAL A 437 11.73 -24.18 7.17
N ASP A 438 12.08 -25.26 6.46
CA ASP A 438 11.63 -26.63 6.73
C ASP A 438 12.06 -27.13 8.13
N LEU A 439 13.24 -26.72 8.60
CA LEU A 439 13.72 -27.08 9.95
C LEU A 439 12.96 -26.36 11.09
N ALA A 440 12.25 -25.29 10.79
CA ALA A 440 11.46 -24.57 11.77
C ALA A 440 10.19 -25.36 12.14
N ILE A 441 9.97 -25.58 13.44
CA ILE A 441 8.78 -26.28 13.93
C ILE A 441 7.60 -25.30 13.94
N HIS A 442 6.63 -25.51 13.06
CA HIS A 442 5.40 -24.74 13.04
C HIS A 442 4.40 -25.26 14.07
N ALA A 443 3.75 -24.35 14.80
CA ALA A 443 2.72 -24.74 15.76
C ALA A 443 1.49 -25.32 15.05
N HIS A 444 0.90 -26.36 15.61
CA HIS A 444 -0.32 -27.01 15.10
C HIS A 444 -1.54 -26.70 15.99
N PRO A 445 -2.73 -26.33 15.40
CA PRO A 445 -2.94 -26.00 14.00
C PRO A 445 -2.76 -24.49 13.74
N THR A 446 -2.07 -24.12 12.68
CA THR A 446 -1.87 -22.72 12.27
C THR A 446 -1.94 -22.54 10.75
N LEU A 447 -2.11 -21.29 10.31
CA LEU A 447 -2.02 -20.95 8.89
C LEU A 447 -0.57 -20.99 8.39
N SER A 448 0.43 -20.77 9.25
CA SER A 448 1.84 -20.85 8.90
C SER A 448 2.28 -22.25 8.44
N GLU A 449 1.58 -23.33 8.86
CA GLU A 449 1.82 -24.67 8.32
C GLU A 449 1.62 -24.74 6.79
N THR A 450 0.84 -23.82 6.21
CA THR A 450 0.69 -23.70 4.75
C THR A 450 2.02 -23.26 4.09
N ILE A 451 2.81 -22.43 4.78
CA ILE A 451 4.16 -22.06 4.33
C ILE A 451 5.09 -23.27 4.35
N ALA A 452 5.10 -24.02 5.47
CA ALA A 452 5.92 -25.22 5.60
C ALA A 452 5.62 -26.24 4.49
N GLU A 453 4.36 -26.52 4.22
CA GLU A 453 3.95 -27.45 3.15
C GLU A 453 4.28 -26.92 1.74
N ALA A 454 4.14 -25.62 1.47
CA ALA A 454 4.57 -25.05 0.19
C ALA A 454 6.10 -25.10 0.02
N VAL A 455 6.86 -24.95 1.09
CA VAL A 455 8.31 -25.14 1.12
C VAL A 455 8.63 -26.61 0.81
N LEU A 456 7.99 -27.57 1.47
CA LEU A 456 8.14 -29.00 1.21
C LEU A 456 7.77 -29.36 -0.23
N ASP A 457 6.69 -28.81 -0.79
CA ASP A 457 6.29 -29.02 -2.18
C ASP A 457 7.38 -28.53 -3.14
N SER A 458 8.02 -27.39 -2.87
CA SER A 458 9.13 -26.88 -3.68
C SER A 458 10.33 -27.83 -3.73
N MET A 459 10.45 -28.73 -2.76
CA MET A 459 11.48 -29.77 -2.67
C MET A 459 10.99 -31.15 -3.12
N GLY A 460 9.72 -31.28 -3.55
CA GLY A 460 9.10 -32.56 -3.88
C GLY A 460 8.83 -33.46 -2.67
N ARG A 461 8.61 -32.87 -1.50
CA ARG A 461 8.46 -33.57 -0.20
C ARG A 461 7.15 -33.23 0.52
N VAL A 462 6.18 -32.60 -0.15
CA VAL A 462 4.86 -32.27 0.43
C VAL A 462 4.20 -33.51 1.04
N VAL A 463 3.56 -33.35 2.20
CA VAL A 463 3.00 -34.47 2.95
C VAL A 463 1.45 -34.49 2.91
N HIS A 464 0.81 -33.34 3.00
CA HIS A 464 -0.63 -33.25 3.24
C HIS A 464 -1.48 -32.95 1.98
N ILE A 465 -0.93 -33.21 0.81
CA ILE A 465 -1.64 -33.10 -0.50
C ILE A 465 -1.62 -34.41 -1.26
#